data_3cd00abbadfc4ff6c80dfa9f00d3423f
#
_entry.id   3cd00abbadfc4ff6c80dfa9f00d3423f
#
_cell.length_a   1.000
_cell.length_b   1.000
_cell.length_c   1.000
_cell.angle_alpha   90.00
_cell.angle_beta   90.00
_cell.angle_gamma   90.00
#
_symmetry.space_group_name_H-M   'P 1'
#
loop_
_entity.id
_entity.type
_entity.pdbx_description
1 polymer ?
#
loop_
_entity_poly.entity_id
_entity_poly.type
_entity_poly.pdbx_seq_one_letter_code
_entity_poly.pdbx_strand_id
1 'polypeptide(L)'
;MNENSFEGQNYMVNDLVAKAKQEFFPGQIVDSQQEGTDFLFRCDNGVQLRLEVITDKVLRFRFVTDSGFTPDFSYAFPEGVPTRQPVEFLEFREKPDHYRITTDRLICTVSKEGLRTRVLNRSGLVLMQDDKGFHWEYDYDSGNDIVKMSKQVQSGVCYYGLGDKPENMNLRGRRFTNWGTDTYGYVKGSDPLYKNIPFYLELQQRLAHGIFFDNSFKSHFDFAAERADVTSFWAQGGEMNYYFIYGPSLTEVTQEYTRLTCPPELPPLWALGYHQCKWSYYPESNVKAIAQGFRDRQIPCDALYLDIDYMDGYRCFTWSPTHFPEPKRMVRELAADGFKTIVIIDPGIKIDPQYPVYTEALANDYFCRRADGPLMKGSVWPGLCNFPDYTRPEVREWWAGLFKGLIQEDGVIGRAHV
;
A
#
# COMPACT_ATOMS: atom_id res chain seq x y z
N MET A 1 -48.17 -4.50 31.20
CA MET A 1 -46.73 -4.69 31.20
C MET A 1 -46.18 -3.72 30.17
N ASN A 2 -45.29 -2.86 30.58
CA ASN A 2 -44.92 -1.59 29.95
C ASN A 2 -44.29 -1.74 28.57
N GLU A 3 -44.95 -1.21 27.56
CA GLU A 3 -44.37 -0.78 26.27
C GLU A 3 -43.95 0.68 26.34
N ASN A 4 -42.86 1.01 26.98
CA ASN A 4 -42.30 2.39 26.93
C ASN A 4 -40.83 2.39 27.38
N SER A 5 -39.91 1.95 26.51
CA SER A 5 -38.48 2.14 26.76
C SER A 5 -37.57 2.17 25.51
N PHE A 6 -38.10 2.34 24.29
CA PHE A 6 -37.30 2.32 23.07
C PHE A 6 -37.24 3.65 22.29
N GLU A 7 -38.01 4.68 22.64
CA GLU A 7 -37.99 5.96 21.91
C GLU A 7 -36.80 6.87 22.23
N GLY A 8 -36.13 6.69 23.37
CA GLY A 8 -34.99 7.55 23.77
C GLY A 8 -33.65 7.23 23.07
N GLN A 9 -33.46 6.02 22.55
CA GLN A 9 -32.19 5.63 21.91
C GLN A 9 -32.09 6.09 20.46
N ASN A 10 -33.20 6.29 19.75
CA ASN A 10 -33.17 6.73 18.34
C ASN A 10 -32.73 8.19 18.14
N TYR A 11 -32.91 9.06 19.11
CA TYR A 11 -32.47 10.47 18.99
C TYR A 11 -30.96 10.62 19.10
N MET A 12 -30.28 9.87 19.97
CA MET A 12 -28.83 9.92 20.09
C MET A 12 -28.10 9.33 18.86
N VAL A 13 -28.64 8.24 18.29
CA VAL A 13 -28.06 7.62 17.08
C VAL A 13 -28.19 8.55 15.87
N ASN A 14 -29.33 9.24 15.71
CA ASN A 14 -29.52 10.18 14.62
C ASN A 14 -28.63 11.44 14.75
N ASP A 15 -28.40 11.95 15.95
CA ASP A 15 -27.50 13.08 16.18
C ASP A 15 -26.04 12.70 15.96
N LEU A 16 -25.60 11.50 16.34
CA LEU A 16 -24.26 11.00 16.09
C LEU A 16 -24.02 10.77 14.60
N VAL A 17 -24.99 10.19 13.88
CA VAL A 17 -24.91 9.99 12.42
C VAL A 17 -24.93 11.34 11.67
N ALA A 18 -25.66 12.34 12.14
CA ALA A 18 -25.66 13.68 11.55
C ALA A 18 -24.34 14.42 11.80
N LYS A 19 -23.75 14.28 12.99
CA LYS A 19 -22.43 14.87 13.31
C LYS A 19 -21.29 14.19 12.56
N ALA A 20 -21.35 12.87 12.34
CA ALA A 20 -20.36 12.11 11.59
C ALA A 20 -20.28 12.45 10.08
N LYS A 21 -21.20 13.28 9.57
CA LYS A 21 -21.23 13.73 8.17
C LYS A 21 -20.84 15.20 7.96
N GLN A 22 -20.43 15.87 9.02
CA GLN A 22 -20.01 17.27 8.91
C GLN A 22 -18.62 17.32 8.25
N GLU A 23 -18.56 17.96 7.08
CA GLU A 23 -17.30 18.26 6.39
C GLU A 23 -16.68 19.55 6.94
N PHE A 24 -15.37 19.52 7.15
CA PHE A 24 -14.55 20.65 7.55
C PHE A 24 -13.57 21.02 6.44
N PHE A 25 -13.21 22.30 6.33
CA PHE A 25 -12.39 22.82 5.26
C PHE A 25 -11.27 23.72 5.81
N PRO A 26 -10.14 23.87 5.08
CA PRO A 26 -9.14 24.88 5.40
C PRO A 26 -9.71 26.28 5.36
N GLY A 27 -9.21 27.15 6.24
CA GLY A 27 -9.56 28.56 6.29
C GLY A 27 -8.76 29.43 5.31
N GLN A 28 -8.55 30.69 5.70
CA GLN A 28 -7.70 31.63 4.99
C GLN A 28 -6.22 31.43 5.34
N ILE A 29 -5.31 31.50 4.36
CA ILE A 29 -3.87 31.52 4.63
C ILE A 29 -3.51 32.81 5.36
N VAL A 30 -2.93 32.68 6.55
CA VAL A 30 -2.44 33.80 7.38
C VAL A 30 -0.92 33.89 7.42
N ASP A 31 -0.21 32.80 7.07
CA ASP A 31 1.26 32.75 7.01
C ASP A 31 1.74 31.87 5.88
N SER A 32 2.84 32.24 5.24
CA SER A 32 3.51 31.46 4.21
C SER A 32 5.01 31.54 4.36
N GLN A 33 5.70 30.40 4.30
CA GLN A 33 7.14 30.28 4.45
C GLN A 33 7.70 29.45 3.31
N GLN A 34 8.88 29.83 2.82
CA GLN A 34 9.66 29.05 1.87
C GLN A 34 11.00 28.63 2.50
N GLU A 35 11.32 27.35 2.42
CA GLU A 35 12.60 26.77 2.83
C GLU A 35 13.14 25.90 1.71
N GLY A 36 14.12 26.41 0.97
CA GLY A 36 14.62 25.72 -0.23
C GLY A 36 13.53 25.48 -1.27
N THR A 37 13.21 24.22 -1.51
CA THR A 37 12.17 23.78 -2.44
C THR A 37 10.81 23.47 -1.76
N ASP A 38 10.69 23.76 -0.46
CA ASP A 38 9.50 23.49 0.35
C ASP A 38 8.77 24.80 0.65
N PHE A 39 7.44 24.73 0.62
CA PHE A 39 6.54 25.83 0.88
C PHE A 39 5.52 25.41 1.95
N LEU A 40 5.48 26.14 3.05
CA LEU A 40 4.54 25.92 4.15
C LEU A 40 3.52 27.04 4.17
N PHE A 41 2.23 26.67 4.12
CA PHE A 41 1.09 27.58 4.23
C PHE A 41 0.30 27.23 5.48
N ARG A 42 -0.02 28.23 6.30
CA ARG A 42 -0.81 28.07 7.53
C ARG A 42 -2.11 28.87 7.43
N CYS A 43 -3.21 28.22 7.77
CA CYS A 43 -4.53 28.84 7.81
C CYS A 43 -4.90 29.35 9.20
N ASP A 44 -5.84 30.29 9.26
CA ASP A 44 -6.40 30.87 10.48
C ASP A 44 -7.10 29.86 11.40
N ASN A 45 -7.54 28.73 10.83
CA ASN A 45 -8.17 27.63 11.58
C ASN A 45 -7.21 26.48 11.93
N GLY A 46 -5.89 26.70 11.87
CA GLY A 46 -4.86 25.72 12.25
C GLY A 46 -4.45 24.73 11.14
N VAL A 47 -5.22 24.63 10.08
CA VAL A 47 -4.88 23.74 8.94
C VAL A 47 -3.60 24.22 8.26
N GLN A 48 -2.75 23.26 7.89
CA GLN A 48 -1.49 23.55 7.20
C GLN A 48 -1.36 22.71 5.93
N LEU A 49 -0.72 23.32 4.91
CA LEU A 49 -0.24 22.63 3.71
C LEU A 49 1.28 22.81 3.64
N ARG A 50 2.00 21.70 3.57
CA ARG A 50 3.38 21.67 3.08
C ARG A 50 3.37 21.17 1.64
N LEU A 51 3.80 22.04 0.71
CA LEU A 51 4.02 21.71 -0.70
C LEU A 51 5.52 21.60 -0.92
N GLU A 52 5.97 20.44 -1.37
CA GLU A 52 7.38 20.14 -1.61
C GLU A 52 7.60 19.92 -3.11
N VAL A 53 8.57 20.62 -3.68
CA VAL A 53 9.02 20.36 -5.05
C VAL A 53 10.11 19.31 -5.00
N ILE A 54 9.76 18.07 -5.31
CA ILE A 54 10.67 16.91 -5.28
C ILE A 54 11.56 16.89 -6.50
N THR A 55 10.99 17.21 -7.68
CA THR A 55 11.68 17.43 -8.94
C THR A 55 10.92 18.51 -9.74
N ASP A 56 11.41 18.87 -10.90
CA ASP A 56 10.68 19.78 -11.83
C ASP A 56 9.32 19.22 -12.33
N LYS A 57 9.09 17.89 -12.13
CA LYS A 57 7.89 17.16 -12.55
C LYS A 57 7.08 16.57 -11.39
N VAL A 58 7.62 16.52 -10.18
CA VAL A 58 7.01 15.84 -9.03
C VAL A 58 6.82 16.82 -7.90
N LEU A 59 5.57 16.97 -7.48
CA LEU A 59 5.15 17.79 -6.36
C LEU A 59 4.55 16.89 -5.28
N ARG A 60 4.90 17.14 -4.03
CA ARG A 60 4.28 16.47 -2.87
C ARG A 60 3.43 17.45 -2.09
N PHE A 61 2.24 17.02 -1.72
CA PHE A 61 1.28 17.78 -0.95
C PHE A 61 1.01 17.05 0.37
N ARG A 62 1.29 17.70 1.49
CA ARG A 62 0.97 17.20 2.83
C ARG A 62 0.04 18.18 3.51
N PHE A 63 -1.17 17.75 3.81
CA PHE A 63 -2.14 18.52 4.55
C PHE A 63 -2.34 17.90 5.93
N VAL A 64 -2.39 18.76 6.94
CA VAL A 64 -2.70 18.38 8.32
C VAL A 64 -3.74 19.35 8.89
N THR A 65 -4.54 18.87 9.83
CA THR A 65 -5.48 19.69 10.58
C THR A 65 -4.73 20.52 11.64
N ASP A 66 -4.93 20.31 12.90
CA ASP A 66 -4.32 21.08 14.00
C ASP A 66 -3.12 20.38 14.67
N SER A 67 -2.94 19.07 14.41
CA SER A 67 -1.97 18.22 15.11
C SER A 67 -0.50 18.40 14.68
N GLY A 68 -0.26 19.14 13.58
CA GLY A 68 1.06 19.25 12.96
C GLY A 68 1.48 18.03 12.13
N PHE A 69 2.61 18.14 11.43
CA PHE A 69 3.11 17.05 10.56
C PHE A 69 3.74 15.95 11.38
N THR A 70 3.42 14.68 11.02
CA THR A 70 4.12 13.52 11.55
C THR A 70 5.55 13.44 11.00
N PRO A 71 6.48 12.69 11.66
CA PRO A 71 7.79 12.42 11.11
C PRO A 71 7.72 11.95 9.66
N ASP A 72 8.66 12.40 8.82
CA ASP A 72 8.67 12.04 7.40
C ASP A 72 9.11 10.58 7.23
N PHE A 73 8.14 9.71 7.04
CA PHE A 73 8.33 8.28 6.87
C PHE A 73 7.35 7.73 5.84
N SER A 74 7.82 6.82 4.99
CA SER A 74 6.98 6.07 4.06
C SER A 74 7.51 4.65 3.89
N TYR A 75 6.61 3.68 3.87
CA TYR A 75 6.94 2.29 3.52
C TYR A 75 7.27 2.10 2.02
N ALA A 76 6.93 3.07 1.18
CA ALA A 76 7.17 3.00 -0.26
C ALA A 76 8.58 3.43 -0.67
N PHE A 77 9.32 4.12 0.21
CA PHE A 77 10.65 4.65 -0.09
C PHE A 77 11.73 3.86 0.66
N PRO A 78 12.69 3.25 -0.06
CA PRO A 78 13.82 2.58 0.58
C PRO A 78 14.67 3.58 1.37
N GLU A 79 15.12 3.16 2.55
CA GLU A 79 15.99 3.94 3.40
C GLU A 79 17.29 4.31 2.67
N GLY A 80 17.70 5.57 2.78
CA GLY A 80 18.95 6.07 2.19
C GLY A 80 18.89 6.33 0.67
N VAL A 81 17.77 6.11 0.00
CA VAL A 81 17.60 6.46 -1.42
C VAL A 81 17.14 7.91 -1.54
N PRO A 82 17.88 8.80 -2.21
CA PRO A 82 17.46 10.17 -2.41
C PRO A 82 16.20 10.24 -3.29
N THR A 83 15.11 10.75 -2.74
CA THR A 83 13.85 10.97 -3.49
C THR A 83 13.90 12.29 -4.27
N ARG A 84 14.62 13.30 -3.77
CA ARG A 84 14.73 14.63 -4.37
C ARG A 84 15.82 14.70 -5.43
N GLN A 85 15.59 15.51 -6.47
CA GLN A 85 16.60 15.88 -7.46
C GLN A 85 16.76 17.41 -7.50
N PRO A 86 17.92 17.91 -7.92
CA PRO A 86 18.11 19.35 -8.13
C PRO A 86 17.04 19.90 -9.08
N VAL A 87 16.48 21.05 -8.72
CA VAL A 87 15.55 21.82 -9.54
C VAL A 87 16.28 23.05 -10.05
N GLU A 88 16.50 23.13 -11.36
CA GLU A 88 17.28 24.21 -11.96
C GLU A 88 16.55 25.54 -11.93
N PHE A 89 15.23 25.50 -12.13
CA PHE A 89 14.39 26.69 -12.08
C PHE A 89 13.25 26.49 -11.08
N LEU A 90 13.18 27.40 -10.11
CA LEU A 90 12.10 27.48 -9.12
C LEU A 90 11.74 28.95 -8.85
N GLU A 91 10.53 29.34 -9.16
CA GLU A 91 10.02 30.67 -8.89
C GLU A 91 8.81 30.60 -7.95
N PHE A 92 8.81 31.41 -6.91
CA PHE A 92 7.70 31.60 -5.98
C PHE A 92 7.17 33.02 -6.08
N ARG A 93 5.89 33.18 -6.33
CA ARG A 93 5.24 34.51 -6.42
C ARG A 93 3.94 34.49 -5.63
N GLU A 94 3.75 35.51 -4.82
CA GLU A 94 2.47 35.85 -4.22
C GLU A 94 1.63 36.68 -5.21
N LYS A 95 0.33 36.33 -5.30
CA LYS A 95 -0.71 37.02 -6.06
C LYS A 95 -1.83 37.47 -5.10
N PRO A 96 -2.76 38.33 -5.52
CA PRO A 96 -3.82 38.80 -4.66
C PRO A 96 -4.67 37.65 -4.05
N ASP A 97 -4.98 36.62 -4.84
CA ASP A 97 -5.89 35.53 -4.51
C ASP A 97 -5.21 34.16 -4.35
N HIS A 98 -3.93 34.03 -4.76
CA HIS A 98 -3.21 32.77 -4.70
C HIS A 98 -1.69 32.95 -4.59
N TYR A 99 -0.99 31.88 -4.22
CA TYR A 99 0.44 31.71 -4.41
C TYR A 99 0.72 30.92 -5.67
N ARG A 100 1.78 31.24 -6.38
CA ARG A 100 2.21 30.57 -7.62
C ARG A 100 3.64 30.07 -7.47
N ILE A 101 3.81 28.76 -7.68
CA ILE A 101 5.10 28.06 -7.69
C ILE A 101 5.32 27.54 -9.12
N THR A 102 6.48 27.85 -9.69
CA THR A 102 6.78 27.51 -11.09
C THR A 102 8.11 26.79 -11.17
N THR A 103 8.14 25.61 -11.79
CA THR A 103 9.35 24.84 -12.14
C THR A 103 9.59 24.89 -13.65
N ASP A 104 10.57 24.19 -14.16
CA ASP A 104 10.78 24.05 -15.61
C ASP A 104 9.62 23.37 -16.34
N ARG A 105 8.86 22.51 -15.67
CA ARG A 105 7.80 21.69 -16.25
C ARG A 105 6.41 22.05 -15.79
N LEU A 106 6.26 22.55 -14.58
CA LEU A 106 4.98 22.73 -13.93
C LEU A 106 4.75 24.17 -13.45
N ILE A 107 3.50 24.52 -13.32
CA ILE A 107 2.99 25.68 -12.61
C ILE A 107 1.99 25.15 -11.58
N CYS A 108 2.23 25.37 -10.30
CA CYS A 108 1.28 25.06 -9.23
C CYS A 108 0.76 26.35 -8.62
N THR A 109 -0.54 26.44 -8.42
CA THR A 109 -1.16 27.54 -7.66
C THR A 109 -1.84 27.02 -6.42
N VAL A 110 -1.75 27.78 -5.32
CA VAL A 110 -2.41 27.50 -4.05
C VAL A 110 -3.29 28.68 -3.71
N SER A 111 -4.60 28.48 -3.67
CA SER A 111 -5.57 29.54 -3.31
C SER A 111 -5.34 29.99 -1.88
N LYS A 112 -5.43 31.32 -1.63
CA LYS A 112 -5.35 31.87 -0.28
C LYS A 112 -6.53 31.49 0.59
N GLU A 113 -7.67 31.19 -0.01
CA GLU A 113 -8.86 30.69 0.66
C GLU A 113 -9.04 29.20 0.39
N GLY A 114 -9.10 28.38 1.45
CA GLY A 114 -9.40 26.95 1.38
C GLY A 114 -8.26 26.07 0.84
N LEU A 115 -7.02 26.61 0.68
CA LEU A 115 -5.83 25.86 0.21
C LEU A 115 -6.04 25.08 -1.10
N ARG A 116 -7.01 25.46 -1.94
CA ARG A 116 -7.27 24.74 -3.18
C ARG A 116 -6.09 24.84 -4.14
N THR A 117 -5.73 23.70 -4.75
CA THR A 117 -4.57 23.60 -5.63
C THR A 117 -4.97 23.41 -7.07
N ARG A 118 -4.12 23.92 -7.97
CA ARG A 118 -4.23 23.71 -9.41
C ARG A 118 -2.85 23.54 -9.99
N VAL A 119 -2.66 22.49 -10.79
CA VAL A 119 -1.38 22.20 -11.45
C VAL A 119 -1.58 22.28 -12.97
N LEU A 120 -0.72 23.02 -13.63
CA LEU A 120 -0.67 23.21 -15.06
C LEU A 120 0.70 22.81 -15.60
N ASN A 121 0.76 22.42 -16.86
CA ASN A 121 2.05 22.36 -17.56
C ASN A 121 2.50 23.77 -18.00
N ARG A 122 3.71 23.86 -18.54
CA ARG A 122 4.28 25.17 -19.02
C ARG A 122 3.52 25.80 -20.18
N SER A 123 2.72 25.06 -20.93
CA SER A 123 1.87 25.60 -21.98
C SER A 123 0.54 26.13 -21.45
N GLY A 124 0.28 26.04 -20.14
CA GLY A 124 -0.93 26.53 -19.49
C GLY A 124 -2.10 25.54 -19.51
N LEU A 125 -1.89 24.30 -19.96
CA LEU A 125 -2.92 23.26 -19.90
C LEU A 125 -3.06 22.77 -18.45
N VAL A 126 -4.30 22.72 -17.96
CA VAL A 126 -4.63 22.21 -16.64
C VAL A 126 -4.46 20.70 -16.62
N LEU A 127 -3.59 20.21 -15.76
CA LEU A 127 -3.35 18.80 -15.50
C LEU A 127 -4.19 18.29 -14.34
N MET A 128 -4.28 19.07 -13.25
CA MET A 128 -5.04 18.76 -12.06
C MET A 128 -5.63 20.04 -11.49
N GLN A 129 -6.86 19.98 -10.99
CA GLN A 129 -7.51 21.09 -10.31
C GLN A 129 -8.45 20.55 -9.22
N ASP A 130 -8.41 21.16 -8.03
CA ASP A 130 -9.31 20.79 -6.97
C ASP A 130 -10.77 21.19 -7.25
N ASP A 131 -11.70 20.34 -6.81
CA ASP A 131 -13.13 20.63 -6.65
C ASP A 131 -13.32 21.31 -5.27
N LYS A 132 -13.61 20.55 -4.23
CA LYS A 132 -13.55 21.02 -2.86
C LYS A 132 -12.08 21.13 -2.37
N GLY A 133 -11.17 20.33 -2.92
CA GLY A 133 -9.81 20.21 -2.45
C GLY A 133 -9.71 19.35 -1.20
N PHE A 134 -8.75 19.70 -0.31
CA PHE A 134 -8.61 19.05 0.99
C PHE A 134 -9.80 19.42 1.88
N HIS A 135 -10.37 18.39 2.50
CA HIS A 135 -11.40 18.49 3.51
C HIS A 135 -11.36 17.25 4.41
N TRP A 136 -12.03 17.27 5.55
CA TRP A 136 -12.05 16.14 6.46
C TRP A 136 -13.38 16.02 7.16
N GLU A 137 -13.64 14.83 7.71
CA GLU A 137 -14.75 14.51 8.61
C GLU A 137 -14.17 13.86 9.85
N TYR A 138 -14.76 14.06 11.00
CA TYR A 138 -14.37 13.35 12.20
C TYR A 138 -15.12 12.01 12.27
N ASP A 139 -14.37 10.93 12.45
CA ASP A 139 -14.92 9.60 12.66
C ASP A 139 -15.02 9.31 14.17
N TYR A 140 -16.23 9.33 14.69
CA TYR A 140 -16.49 9.09 16.11
C TYR A 140 -16.19 7.66 16.57
N ASP A 141 -16.20 6.68 15.64
CA ASP A 141 -15.95 5.28 15.98
C ASP A 141 -14.46 5.01 16.18
N SER A 142 -13.61 5.57 15.32
CA SER A 142 -12.15 5.40 15.39
C SER A 142 -11.45 6.51 16.18
N GLY A 143 -12.11 7.66 16.38
CA GLY A 143 -11.51 8.85 16.98
C GLY A 143 -10.50 9.57 16.07
N ASN A 144 -10.49 9.28 14.78
CA ASN A 144 -9.59 9.87 13.79
C ASN A 144 -10.33 10.80 12.83
N ASP A 145 -9.59 11.69 12.18
CA ASP A 145 -10.08 12.41 11.01
C ASP A 145 -10.08 11.49 9.78
N ILE A 146 -11.20 11.44 9.06
CA ILE A 146 -11.25 10.90 7.71
C ILE A 146 -10.76 12.01 6.77
N VAL A 147 -9.53 11.88 6.30
CA VAL A 147 -8.91 12.88 5.42
C VAL A 147 -9.29 12.65 3.98
N LYS A 148 -9.79 13.67 3.29
CA LYS A 148 -10.36 13.59 1.94
C LYS A 148 -9.74 14.60 1.00
N MET A 149 -9.64 14.21 -0.29
CA MET A 149 -9.26 15.08 -1.39
C MET A 149 -10.22 14.89 -2.55
N SER A 150 -10.74 15.99 -3.10
CA SER A 150 -11.59 15.93 -4.30
C SER A 150 -11.08 16.85 -5.39
N LYS A 151 -11.13 16.35 -6.63
CA LYS A 151 -10.59 17.01 -7.82
C LYS A 151 -11.59 17.00 -8.97
N GLN A 152 -11.56 18.03 -9.78
CA GLN A 152 -12.39 18.14 -10.98
C GLN A 152 -11.92 17.15 -12.06
N VAL A 153 -12.87 16.50 -12.70
CA VAL A 153 -12.63 15.56 -13.79
C VAL A 153 -13.07 16.15 -15.10
N GLN A 154 -12.19 16.15 -16.09
CA GLN A 154 -12.53 16.54 -17.44
C GLN A 154 -13.16 15.39 -18.24
N SER A 155 -13.90 15.74 -19.29
CA SER A 155 -14.51 14.73 -20.17
C SER A 155 -13.45 13.86 -20.85
N GLY A 156 -13.72 12.55 -20.92
CA GLY A 156 -12.85 11.60 -21.63
C GLY A 156 -11.60 11.14 -20.85
N VAL A 157 -11.46 11.51 -19.58
CA VAL A 157 -10.37 11.03 -18.72
C VAL A 157 -10.51 9.54 -18.47
N CYS A 158 -9.38 8.82 -18.49
CA CYS A 158 -9.25 7.40 -18.13
C CYS A 158 -8.36 7.25 -16.90
N TYR A 159 -8.69 6.28 -16.03
CA TYR A 159 -7.98 5.96 -14.80
C TYR A 159 -7.44 4.53 -14.83
N TYR A 160 -6.20 4.32 -14.38
CA TYR A 160 -5.52 3.01 -14.33
C TYR A 160 -4.74 2.87 -13.03
N GLY A 161 -4.64 1.66 -12.46
CA GLY A 161 -3.78 1.40 -11.30
C GLY A 161 -4.49 0.77 -10.11
N LEU A 162 -4.08 1.14 -8.88
CA LEU A 162 -4.56 0.68 -7.57
C LEU A 162 -4.20 -0.77 -7.19
N GLY A 163 -3.37 -1.48 -7.96
CA GLY A 163 -3.02 -2.88 -7.69
C GLY A 163 -4.02 -3.87 -8.25
N ASP A 164 -4.34 -4.92 -7.49
CA ASP A 164 -5.26 -5.97 -7.95
C ASP A 164 -6.71 -5.49 -7.91
N LYS A 165 -7.24 -5.16 -9.07
CA LYS A 165 -8.65 -4.78 -9.27
C LYS A 165 -9.20 -5.58 -10.45
N PRO A 166 -10.01 -6.64 -10.22
CA PRO A 166 -10.58 -7.49 -11.27
C PRO A 166 -11.72 -6.76 -12.00
N GLU A 167 -11.37 -5.70 -12.67
CA GLU A 167 -12.27 -4.82 -13.42
C GLU A 167 -11.75 -4.56 -14.85
N ASN A 168 -12.50 -3.77 -15.60
CA ASN A 168 -12.00 -3.26 -16.87
C ASN A 168 -10.75 -2.41 -16.64
N MET A 169 -9.85 -2.36 -17.61
CA MET A 169 -8.60 -1.61 -17.48
C MET A 169 -8.83 -0.13 -17.15
N ASN A 170 -9.80 0.52 -17.76
CA ASN A 170 -10.22 1.87 -17.39
C ASN A 170 -11.18 1.80 -16.20
N LEU A 171 -10.76 2.35 -15.08
CA LEU A 171 -11.45 2.31 -13.79
C LEU A 171 -12.50 3.44 -13.64
N ARG A 172 -12.70 4.31 -14.64
CA ARG A 172 -13.68 5.40 -14.58
C ARG A 172 -15.09 4.88 -14.29
N GLY A 173 -15.83 5.62 -13.46
CA GLY A 173 -17.19 5.28 -13.03
C GLY A 173 -17.25 4.20 -11.95
N ARG A 174 -16.14 3.92 -11.28
CA ARG A 174 -16.04 2.91 -10.21
C ARG A 174 -15.47 3.50 -8.93
N ARG A 175 -15.79 2.83 -7.81
CA ARG A 175 -15.18 3.04 -6.50
C ARG A 175 -14.35 1.85 -6.11
N PHE A 176 -13.24 2.09 -5.40
CA PHE A 176 -12.34 1.05 -4.92
C PHE A 176 -11.88 1.32 -3.50
N THR A 177 -11.61 0.22 -2.80
CA THR A 177 -11.01 0.22 -1.46
C THR A 177 -9.62 -0.39 -1.55
N ASN A 178 -8.61 0.29 -1.01
CA ASN A 178 -7.29 -0.27 -0.78
C ASN A 178 -7.19 -0.72 0.68
N TRP A 179 -7.25 -2.03 0.85
CA TRP A 179 -7.11 -2.73 2.13
C TRP A 179 -6.74 -4.19 1.86
N GLY A 180 -5.64 -4.68 2.42
CA GLY A 180 -5.21 -6.07 2.25
C GLY A 180 -6.29 -7.03 2.76
N THR A 181 -6.85 -7.84 1.87
CA THR A 181 -7.98 -8.72 2.18
C THR A 181 -7.81 -10.06 1.49
N ASP A 182 -7.86 -11.14 2.26
CA ASP A 182 -7.88 -12.49 1.72
C ASP A 182 -9.27 -12.80 1.14
N THR A 183 -9.40 -12.68 -0.16
CA THR A 183 -10.64 -12.88 -0.91
C THR A 183 -10.43 -13.97 -1.95
N TYR A 184 -10.37 -15.23 -1.51
CA TYR A 184 -10.29 -16.36 -2.43
C TYR A 184 -11.58 -16.50 -3.26
N GLY A 185 -11.47 -16.99 -4.48
CA GLY A 185 -12.62 -17.17 -5.37
C GLY A 185 -13.25 -15.86 -5.84
N TYR A 186 -12.46 -14.78 -5.89
CA TYR A 186 -12.91 -13.49 -6.37
C TYR A 186 -13.42 -13.55 -7.82
N VAL A 187 -14.35 -12.67 -8.14
CA VAL A 187 -14.93 -12.50 -9.46
C VAL A 187 -14.74 -11.08 -9.95
N LYS A 188 -15.10 -10.80 -11.20
CA LYS A 188 -15.08 -9.43 -11.72
C LYS A 188 -15.90 -8.50 -10.81
N GLY A 189 -15.29 -7.39 -10.38
CA GLY A 189 -15.88 -6.40 -9.47
C GLY A 189 -15.66 -6.67 -7.99
N SER A 190 -14.98 -7.76 -7.60
CA SER A 190 -14.59 -7.98 -6.21
C SER A 190 -13.60 -6.92 -5.74
N ASP A 191 -13.83 -6.32 -4.57
CA ASP A 191 -13.00 -5.30 -3.94
C ASP A 191 -13.32 -5.22 -2.44
N PRO A 192 -12.33 -5.13 -1.54
CA PRO A 192 -10.89 -5.14 -1.78
C PRO A 192 -10.28 -6.53 -2.02
N LEU A 193 -9.02 -6.57 -2.51
CA LEU A 193 -8.24 -7.78 -2.73
C LEU A 193 -6.86 -7.74 -2.06
N TYR A 194 -5.99 -8.68 -2.46
CA TYR A 194 -4.68 -8.95 -1.85
C TYR A 194 -3.69 -7.81 -2.00
N LYS A 195 -3.46 -7.33 -3.25
CA LYS A 195 -2.44 -6.34 -3.56
C LYS A 195 -3.06 -4.95 -3.73
N ASN A 196 -2.67 -4.05 -2.84
CA ASN A 196 -3.16 -2.68 -2.82
C ASN A 196 -2.00 -1.72 -3.03
N ILE A 197 -2.05 -0.94 -4.11
CA ILE A 197 -1.03 0.06 -4.45
C ILE A 197 -1.77 1.39 -4.58
N PRO A 198 -1.64 2.34 -3.63
CA PRO A 198 -2.38 3.60 -3.65
C PRO A 198 -1.79 4.59 -4.68
N PHE A 199 -1.54 4.09 -5.87
CA PHE A 199 -1.05 4.83 -7.02
C PHE A 199 -1.96 4.60 -8.22
N TYR A 200 -2.37 5.69 -8.85
CA TYR A 200 -3.13 5.63 -10.09
C TYR A 200 -2.60 6.60 -11.13
N LEU A 201 -2.83 6.26 -12.37
CA LEU A 201 -2.53 7.03 -13.57
C LEU A 201 -3.82 7.67 -14.08
N GLU A 202 -3.75 8.94 -14.42
CA GLU A 202 -4.79 9.68 -15.14
C GLU A 202 -4.30 10.02 -16.55
N LEU A 203 -5.06 9.61 -17.54
CA LEU A 203 -4.78 9.91 -18.94
C LEU A 203 -5.87 10.82 -19.51
N GLN A 204 -5.48 12.02 -19.91
CA GLN A 204 -6.35 13.04 -20.47
C GLN A 204 -5.78 13.57 -21.81
N GLN A 205 -6.51 13.47 -22.91
CA GLN A 205 -6.11 14.06 -24.21
C GLN A 205 -4.65 13.75 -24.61
N ARG A 206 -4.17 12.54 -24.36
CA ARG A 206 -2.79 12.05 -24.56
C ARG A 206 -1.74 12.60 -23.57
N LEU A 207 -2.12 13.37 -22.58
CA LEU A 207 -1.24 13.74 -21.46
C LEU A 207 -1.58 12.91 -20.25
N ALA A 208 -0.53 12.48 -19.56
CA ALA A 208 -0.66 11.64 -18.37
C ALA A 208 -0.05 12.34 -17.14
N HIS A 209 -0.66 12.04 -16.00
CA HIS A 209 -0.06 12.25 -14.70
C HIS A 209 -0.43 11.09 -13.76
N GLY A 210 0.30 10.97 -12.66
CA GLY A 210 0.01 10.00 -11.62
C GLY A 210 -0.26 10.69 -10.29
N ILE A 211 -1.09 10.04 -9.49
CA ILE A 211 -1.27 10.38 -8.07
C ILE A 211 -0.83 9.17 -7.24
N PHE A 212 0.13 9.38 -6.38
CA PHE A 212 0.53 8.42 -5.36
C PHE A 212 0.08 8.94 -3.99
N PHE A 213 -0.88 8.25 -3.37
CA PHE A 213 -1.42 8.59 -2.07
C PHE A 213 -0.64 7.83 -0.99
N ASP A 214 0.37 8.48 -0.42
CA ASP A 214 1.28 7.90 0.58
C ASP A 214 0.65 7.93 1.97
N ASN A 215 -0.30 7.02 2.16
CA ASN A 215 -1.03 6.82 3.41
C ASN A 215 -1.31 5.32 3.60
N SER A 216 -0.96 4.76 4.77
CA SER A 216 -1.09 3.34 5.09
C SER A 216 -2.42 2.95 5.75
N PHE A 217 -3.30 3.90 6.03
CA PHE A 217 -4.65 3.63 6.51
C PHE A 217 -5.52 3.03 5.39
N LYS A 218 -6.61 2.41 5.79
CA LYS A 218 -7.63 1.96 4.83
C LYS A 218 -8.08 3.15 3.99
N SER A 219 -7.85 3.06 2.69
CA SER A 219 -8.10 4.14 1.76
C SER A 219 -9.09 3.76 0.67
N HIS A 220 -9.71 4.78 0.10
CA HIS A 220 -10.77 4.63 -0.88
C HIS A 220 -10.54 5.60 -2.04
N PHE A 221 -11.00 5.20 -3.23
CA PHE A 221 -10.89 5.98 -4.46
C PHE A 221 -12.24 5.98 -5.18
N ASP A 222 -12.73 7.14 -5.56
CA ASP A 222 -13.90 7.31 -6.42
C ASP A 222 -13.46 7.95 -7.73
N PHE A 223 -13.53 7.20 -8.81
CA PHE A 223 -13.17 7.66 -10.15
C PHE A 223 -14.40 8.12 -10.92
N ALA A 224 -15.03 9.20 -10.47
CA ALA A 224 -16.23 9.79 -11.07
C ALA A 224 -17.44 8.83 -11.06
N ALA A 225 -17.59 8.02 -10.02
CA ALA A 225 -18.71 7.11 -9.83
C ALA A 225 -19.89 7.82 -9.15
N GLU A 226 -19.64 8.62 -8.12
CA GLU A 226 -20.68 9.40 -7.44
C GLU A 226 -21.09 10.64 -8.23
N ARG A 227 -20.10 11.41 -8.69
CA ARG A 227 -20.25 12.59 -9.52
C ARG A 227 -19.40 12.45 -10.78
N ALA A 228 -20.02 12.56 -11.96
CA ALA A 228 -19.32 12.36 -13.24
C ALA A 228 -18.19 13.38 -13.51
N ASP A 229 -18.20 14.50 -12.82
CA ASP A 229 -17.28 15.64 -12.93
C ASP A 229 -16.26 15.72 -11.76
N VAL A 230 -16.27 14.74 -10.82
CA VAL A 230 -15.39 14.73 -9.63
C VAL A 230 -14.78 13.36 -9.43
N THR A 231 -13.48 13.33 -9.19
CA THR A 231 -12.75 12.19 -8.60
C THR A 231 -12.36 12.53 -7.17
N SER A 232 -12.32 11.52 -6.30
CA SER A 232 -11.91 11.73 -4.92
C SER A 232 -11.14 10.52 -4.38
N PHE A 233 -10.28 10.79 -3.40
CA PHE A 233 -9.63 9.75 -2.61
C PHE A 233 -9.56 10.19 -1.15
N TRP A 234 -9.65 9.20 -0.24
CA TRP A 234 -9.67 9.46 1.19
C TRP A 234 -9.13 8.30 1.99
N ALA A 235 -8.72 8.55 3.23
CA ALA A 235 -8.27 7.53 4.17
C ALA A 235 -8.93 7.71 5.54
N GLN A 236 -9.05 6.61 6.28
CA GLN A 236 -9.66 6.56 7.62
C GLN A 236 -8.67 7.00 8.73
N GLY A 237 -7.76 7.91 8.42
CA GLY A 237 -6.77 8.45 9.34
C GLY A 237 -5.50 8.89 8.64
N GLY A 238 -4.55 9.40 9.44
CA GLY A 238 -3.26 9.88 8.95
C GLY A 238 -3.34 11.24 8.25
N GLU A 239 -2.25 11.63 7.62
CA GLU A 239 -2.16 12.85 6.83
C GLU A 239 -2.76 12.67 5.44
N MET A 240 -3.30 13.74 4.85
CA MET A 240 -3.52 13.79 3.41
C MET A 240 -2.17 14.07 2.72
N ASN A 241 -1.39 13.00 2.52
CA ASN A 241 -0.06 13.03 1.94
C ASN A 241 -0.08 12.36 0.57
N TYR A 242 0.09 13.14 -0.51
CA TYR A 242 0.12 12.59 -1.85
C TYR A 242 1.13 13.29 -2.75
N TYR A 243 1.60 12.54 -3.76
CA TYR A 243 2.48 13.01 -4.80
C TYR A 243 1.70 13.19 -6.10
N PHE A 244 1.87 14.34 -6.74
CA PHE A 244 1.51 14.57 -8.13
C PHE A 244 2.75 14.33 -8.99
N ILE A 245 2.64 13.42 -9.96
CA ILE A 245 3.74 12.97 -10.81
C ILE A 245 3.39 13.26 -12.26
N TYR A 246 4.06 14.23 -12.86
CA TYR A 246 3.86 14.57 -14.25
C TYR A 246 4.79 13.78 -15.17
N GLY A 247 4.21 13.24 -16.22
CA GLY A 247 4.90 12.76 -17.41
C GLY A 247 3.97 12.98 -18.58
N PRO A 248 4.39 13.54 -19.71
CA PRO A 248 3.49 13.70 -20.85
C PRO A 248 2.94 12.36 -21.36
N SER A 249 3.62 11.24 -21.08
CA SER A 249 3.18 9.89 -21.38
C SER A 249 3.02 9.03 -20.12
N LEU A 250 2.23 7.97 -20.21
CA LEU A 250 2.10 6.98 -19.13
C LEU A 250 3.44 6.36 -18.73
N THR A 251 4.31 6.11 -19.73
CA THR A 251 5.66 5.57 -19.50
C THR A 251 6.50 6.50 -18.65
N GLU A 252 6.51 7.79 -18.94
CA GLU A 252 7.28 8.77 -18.17
C GLU A 252 6.76 8.92 -16.74
N VAL A 253 5.44 8.90 -16.53
CA VAL A 253 4.85 8.88 -15.18
C VAL A 253 5.29 7.64 -14.40
N THR A 254 5.26 6.47 -15.04
CA THR A 254 5.71 5.21 -14.42
C THR A 254 7.20 5.25 -14.08
N GLN A 255 8.04 5.82 -14.96
CA GLN A 255 9.47 6.00 -14.70
C GLN A 255 9.72 6.91 -13.49
N GLU A 256 9.02 8.04 -13.38
CA GLU A 256 9.15 8.95 -12.23
C GLU A 256 8.65 8.30 -10.94
N TYR A 257 7.53 7.56 -10.99
CA TYR A 257 7.05 6.78 -9.84
C TYR A 257 8.07 5.72 -9.41
N THR A 258 8.60 4.93 -10.37
CA THR A 258 9.64 3.92 -10.09
C THR A 258 10.91 4.55 -9.53
N ARG A 259 11.30 5.74 -10.00
CA ARG A 259 12.44 6.47 -9.45
C ARG A 259 12.22 6.85 -7.98
N LEU A 260 10.99 7.27 -7.61
CA LEU A 260 10.64 7.60 -6.23
C LEU A 260 10.64 6.36 -5.32
N THR A 261 10.05 5.26 -5.78
CA THR A 261 9.85 4.03 -4.99
C THR A 261 10.98 3.02 -5.17
N CYS A 262 12.03 3.36 -5.91
CA CYS A 262 13.17 2.54 -6.32
C CYS A 262 12.80 1.43 -7.35
N PRO A 263 13.60 1.25 -8.39
CA PRO A 263 13.46 0.11 -9.28
C PRO A 263 13.79 -1.18 -8.52
N PRO A 264 13.08 -2.30 -8.79
CA PRO A 264 13.41 -3.59 -8.22
C PRO A 264 14.80 -4.05 -8.69
N GLU A 265 15.49 -4.79 -7.84
CA GLU A 265 16.71 -5.47 -8.26
C GLU A 265 16.43 -6.44 -9.40
N LEU A 266 17.41 -6.57 -10.31
CA LEU A 266 17.28 -7.53 -11.41
C LEU A 266 17.26 -8.96 -10.83
N PRO A 267 16.18 -9.73 -11.02
CA PRO A 267 16.11 -11.08 -10.49
C PRO A 267 17.10 -12.01 -11.23
N PRO A 268 17.55 -13.11 -10.61
CA PRO A 268 18.37 -14.10 -11.28
C PRO A 268 17.60 -14.74 -12.44
N LEU A 269 18.34 -15.21 -13.47
CA LEU A 269 17.73 -15.70 -14.72
C LEU A 269 16.69 -16.81 -14.50
N TRP A 270 16.92 -17.72 -13.55
CA TRP A 270 15.98 -18.80 -13.23
C TRP A 270 14.63 -18.28 -12.73
N ALA A 271 14.60 -17.12 -12.05
CA ALA A 271 13.37 -16.52 -11.56
C ALA A 271 12.48 -15.94 -12.67
N LEU A 272 13.01 -15.79 -13.88
CA LEU A 272 12.27 -15.39 -15.09
C LEU A 272 11.78 -16.58 -15.91
N GLY A 273 12.13 -17.80 -15.52
CA GLY A 273 11.71 -19.04 -16.17
C GLY A 273 10.35 -19.55 -15.68
N TYR A 274 10.01 -20.79 -16.05
CA TYR A 274 8.77 -21.41 -15.63
C TYR A 274 8.85 -21.94 -14.19
N HIS A 275 7.89 -21.59 -13.38
CA HIS A 275 7.73 -22.05 -12.00
C HIS A 275 6.44 -22.85 -11.86
N GLN A 276 6.54 -24.04 -11.29
CA GLN A 276 5.38 -24.91 -11.07
C GLN A 276 4.95 -24.84 -9.61
N CYS A 277 3.72 -24.42 -9.39
CA CYS A 277 3.08 -24.35 -8.09
C CYS A 277 1.70 -25.00 -8.10
N LYS A 278 1.33 -25.60 -7.02
CA LYS A 278 -0.02 -26.14 -6.77
C LYS A 278 -0.20 -26.35 -5.26
N TRP A 279 -1.41 -26.19 -4.73
CA TRP A 279 -1.80 -26.77 -3.46
C TRP A 279 -2.27 -28.22 -3.70
N SER A 280 -1.52 -29.29 -3.38
CA SER A 280 -0.18 -29.27 -2.81
C SER A 280 0.58 -30.45 -3.42
N TYR A 281 1.92 -30.42 -3.44
CA TYR A 281 2.78 -31.55 -3.83
C TYR A 281 3.37 -32.15 -2.55
N TYR A 282 2.81 -33.27 -2.09
CA TYR A 282 3.35 -34.13 -1.03
C TYR A 282 2.83 -35.56 -1.20
N PRO A 283 3.50 -36.59 -0.68
CA PRO A 283 4.81 -36.59 -0.03
C PRO A 283 5.98 -36.36 -1.02
N GLU A 284 7.22 -36.48 -0.56
CA GLU A 284 8.46 -36.33 -1.34
C GLU A 284 8.41 -37.06 -2.69
N SER A 285 7.88 -38.29 -2.74
CA SER A 285 7.75 -39.07 -3.94
C SER A 285 6.92 -38.39 -5.03
N ASN A 286 5.88 -37.68 -4.67
CA ASN A 286 5.05 -36.90 -5.61
C ASN A 286 5.82 -35.70 -6.16
N VAL A 287 6.58 -34.97 -5.32
CA VAL A 287 7.43 -33.87 -5.77
C VAL A 287 8.45 -34.36 -6.81
N LYS A 288 9.12 -35.49 -6.54
CA LYS A 288 10.07 -36.09 -7.45
C LYS A 288 9.40 -36.55 -8.76
N ALA A 289 8.21 -37.12 -8.69
CA ALA A 289 7.47 -37.57 -9.89
C ALA A 289 7.12 -36.39 -10.81
N ILE A 290 6.74 -35.23 -10.21
CA ILE A 290 6.48 -33.99 -10.98
C ILE A 290 7.77 -33.47 -11.62
N ALA A 291 8.89 -33.42 -10.90
CA ALA A 291 10.20 -33.02 -11.43
C ALA A 291 10.60 -33.89 -12.60
N GLN A 292 10.55 -35.23 -12.42
CA GLN A 292 10.85 -36.18 -13.45
C GLN A 292 9.94 -36.05 -14.67
N GLY A 293 8.64 -35.81 -14.44
CA GLY A 293 7.66 -35.57 -15.50
C GLY A 293 8.00 -34.37 -16.41
N PHE A 294 8.57 -33.29 -15.87
CA PHE A 294 9.07 -32.17 -16.67
C PHE A 294 10.27 -32.58 -17.53
N ARG A 295 11.22 -33.31 -16.96
CA ARG A 295 12.44 -33.76 -17.68
C ARG A 295 12.13 -34.79 -18.75
N ASP A 296 11.29 -35.79 -18.47
CA ASP A 296 10.87 -36.80 -19.43
C ASP A 296 10.18 -36.21 -20.66
N ARG A 297 9.41 -35.12 -20.46
CA ARG A 297 8.69 -34.43 -21.54
C ARG A 297 9.49 -33.30 -22.17
N GLN A 298 10.71 -33.07 -21.71
CA GLN A 298 11.57 -31.96 -22.15
C GLN A 298 10.88 -30.58 -22.02
N ILE A 299 10.06 -30.40 -20.97
CA ILE A 299 9.41 -29.13 -20.68
C ILE A 299 10.33 -28.35 -19.75
N PRO A 300 10.77 -27.13 -20.12
CA PRO A 300 11.56 -26.30 -19.25
C PRO A 300 10.79 -25.94 -17.95
N CYS A 301 11.44 -26.10 -16.81
CA CYS A 301 10.92 -25.69 -15.52
C CYS A 301 12.10 -25.42 -14.58
N ASP A 302 12.13 -24.25 -13.97
CA ASP A 302 13.23 -23.78 -13.15
C ASP A 302 12.97 -23.92 -11.65
N ALA A 303 11.69 -23.88 -11.23
CA ALA A 303 11.35 -23.94 -9.81
C ALA A 303 10.10 -24.79 -9.53
N LEU A 304 10.14 -25.50 -8.39
CA LEU A 304 9.00 -26.20 -7.80
C LEU A 304 8.67 -25.59 -6.45
N TYR A 305 7.37 -25.34 -6.21
CA TYR A 305 6.87 -24.80 -4.95
C TYR A 305 6.28 -25.90 -4.08
N LEU A 306 6.67 -25.90 -2.81
CA LEU A 306 6.01 -26.70 -1.78
C LEU A 306 5.08 -25.79 -0.98
N ASP A 307 3.80 -26.13 -1.00
CA ASP A 307 2.76 -25.45 -0.25
C ASP A 307 2.74 -25.96 1.20
N ILE A 308 1.83 -25.49 2.03
CA ILE A 308 1.77 -25.66 3.50
C ILE A 308 1.96 -27.09 4.01
N ASP A 309 1.67 -28.12 3.23
CA ASP A 309 1.72 -29.53 3.62
C ASP A 309 3.14 -30.11 3.76
N TYR A 310 4.19 -29.32 3.43
CA TYR A 310 5.57 -29.75 3.74
C TYR A 310 5.89 -29.56 5.23
N MET A 311 5.17 -28.69 5.92
CA MET A 311 5.40 -28.36 7.32
C MET A 311 4.90 -29.46 8.27
N ASP A 312 5.50 -29.56 9.45
CA ASP A 312 4.99 -30.39 10.56
C ASP A 312 3.81 -29.70 11.24
N GLY A 313 2.60 -30.15 10.96
CA GLY A 313 1.36 -29.60 11.51
C GLY A 313 1.20 -28.10 11.25
N TYR A 314 1.64 -27.63 10.08
CA TYR A 314 1.59 -26.23 9.62
C TYR A 314 2.38 -25.24 10.50
N ARG A 315 3.46 -25.73 11.17
CA ARG A 315 4.41 -24.89 11.89
C ARG A 315 5.49 -24.39 10.92
N CYS A 316 5.59 -23.08 10.74
CA CYS A 316 6.64 -22.48 9.92
C CYS A 316 8.03 -22.94 10.35
N PHE A 317 8.97 -23.02 9.42
CA PHE A 317 10.37 -23.44 9.65
C PHE A 317 10.52 -24.89 10.14
N THR A 318 9.53 -25.75 9.84
CA THR A 318 9.59 -27.20 10.16
C THR A 318 9.32 -28.02 8.92
N TRP A 319 9.77 -29.27 8.93
CA TRP A 319 9.47 -30.28 7.92
C TRP A 319 8.65 -31.40 8.52
N SER A 320 7.66 -31.88 7.78
CA SER A 320 6.89 -33.05 8.17
C SER A 320 7.78 -34.30 8.13
N PRO A 321 8.06 -34.96 9.26
CA PRO A 321 8.92 -36.13 9.28
C PRO A 321 8.31 -37.33 8.55
N THR A 322 6.98 -37.34 8.38
CA THR A 322 6.26 -38.41 7.67
C THR A 322 6.32 -38.21 6.15
N HIS A 323 6.15 -36.99 5.69
CA HIS A 323 6.05 -36.70 4.25
C HIS A 323 7.38 -36.34 3.61
N PHE A 324 8.29 -35.77 4.39
CA PHE A 324 9.61 -35.30 3.97
C PHE A 324 10.68 -35.71 4.99
N PRO A 325 10.98 -37.02 5.11
CA PRO A 325 11.88 -37.53 6.17
C PRO A 325 13.33 -37.05 5.99
N GLU A 326 13.77 -36.75 4.78
CA GLU A 326 15.13 -36.30 4.46
C GLU A 326 15.11 -35.09 3.51
N PRO A 327 14.57 -33.94 3.92
CA PRO A 327 14.34 -32.80 3.03
C PRO A 327 15.63 -32.29 2.38
N LYS A 328 16.74 -32.23 3.12
CA LYS A 328 18.06 -31.81 2.60
C LYS A 328 18.53 -32.69 1.43
N ARG A 329 18.27 -33.99 1.50
CA ARG A 329 18.59 -34.92 0.39
C ARG A 329 17.71 -34.62 -0.81
N MET A 330 16.40 -34.55 -0.64
CA MET A 330 15.45 -34.25 -1.71
C MET A 330 15.79 -32.94 -2.42
N VAL A 331 16.04 -31.87 -1.67
CA VAL A 331 16.38 -30.56 -2.24
C VAL A 331 17.67 -30.62 -3.07
N ARG A 332 18.70 -31.35 -2.59
CA ARG A 332 19.95 -31.56 -3.38
C ARG A 332 19.72 -32.35 -4.67
N GLU A 333 18.88 -33.36 -4.61
CA GLU A 333 18.54 -34.15 -5.80
C GLU A 333 17.79 -33.30 -6.83
N LEU A 334 16.79 -32.52 -6.40
CA LEU A 334 16.08 -31.58 -7.26
C LEU A 334 17.02 -30.52 -7.86
N ALA A 335 17.95 -30.00 -7.06
CA ALA A 335 18.95 -29.04 -7.53
C ALA A 335 19.91 -29.65 -8.58
N ALA A 336 20.31 -30.91 -8.41
CA ALA A 336 21.10 -31.61 -9.40
C ALA A 336 20.35 -31.78 -10.72
N ASP A 337 19.03 -31.94 -10.69
CA ASP A 337 18.16 -31.98 -11.86
C ASP A 337 17.79 -30.59 -12.40
N GLY A 338 18.38 -29.50 -11.83
CA GLY A 338 18.22 -28.13 -12.31
C GLY A 338 16.96 -27.43 -11.79
N PHE A 339 16.35 -27.92 -10.69
CA PHE A 339 15.23 -27.24 -10.06
C PHE A 339 15.64 -26.43 -8.82
N LYS A 340 15.05 -25.25 -8.64
CA LYS A 340 15.01 -24.54 -7.38
C LYS A 340 13.79 -24.98 -6.58
N THR A 341 13.98 -25.32 -5.31
CA THR A 341 12.88 -25.65 -4.40
C THR A 341 12.49 -24.40 -3.61
N ILE A 342 11.24 -24.00 -3.70
CA ILE A 342 10.69 -22.84 -3.01
C ILE A 342 9.63 -23.33 -2.02
N VAL A 343 9.72 -22.89 -0.76
CA VAL A 343 8.76 -23.24 0.28
C VAL A 343 7.99 -22.03 0.74
N ILE A 344 6.71 -22.19 1.03
CA ILE A 344 5.87 -21.17 1.61
C ILE A 344 6.22 -20.97 3.09
N ILE A 345 6.25 -19.72 3.56
CA ILE A 345 6.33 -19.34 4.97
C ILE A 345 5.24 -18.32 5.25
N ASP A 346 4.31 -18.66 6.12
CA ASP A 346 3.24 -17.76 6.54
C ASP A 346 3.64 -16.97 7.79
N PRO A 347 3.22 -15.70 7.93
CA PRO A 347 3.57 -14.87 9.09
C PRO A 347 2.78 -15.23 10.36
N GLY A 348 1.75 -16.05 10.26
CA GLY A 348 0.94 -16.51 11.38
C GLY A 348 1.62 -17.63 12.14
N ILE A 349 2.13 -17.35 13.34
CA ILE A 349 2.80 -18.33 14.20
C ILE A 349 1.77 -19.10 15.00
N LYS A 350 1.68 -20.41 14.78
CA LYS A 350 0.77 -21.32 15.50
C LYS A 350 0.95 -21.19 17.01
N ILE A 351 -0.14 -21.00 17.74
CA ILE A 351 -0.13 -21.00 19.21
C ILE A 351 0.05 -22.44 19.69
N ASP A 352 1.28 -22.79 20.04
CA ASP A 352 1.65 -24.12 20.49
C ASP A 352 2.83 -24.04 21.48
N PRO A 353 2.62 -24.41 22.76
CA PRO A 353 3.67 -24.38 23.78
C PRO A 353 4.86 -25.32 23.49
N GLN A 354 4.73 -26.27 22.57
CA GLN A 354 5.79 -27.21 22.18
C GLN A 354 6.54 -26.73 20.92
N TYR A 355 6.11 -25.59 20.32
CA TYR A 355 6.71 -25.04 19.12
C TYR A 355 7.75 -23.95 19.49
N PRO A 356 9.07 -24.23 19.27
CA PRO A 356 10.14 -23.34 19.74
C PRO A 356 10.03 -21.90 19.22
N VAL A 357 9.67 -21.71 17.94
CA VAL A 357 9.51 -20.37 17.36
C VAL A 357 8.40 -19.57 18.06
N TYR A 358 7.29 -20.25 18.44
CA TYR A 358 6.23 -19.61 19.22
C TYR A 358 6.69 -19.23 20.62
N THR A 359 7.35 -20.16 21.33
CA THR A 359 7.76 -19.93 22.72
C THR A 359 8.85 -18.87 22.81
N GLU A 360 9.77 -18.83 21.85
CA GLU A 360 10.80 -17.79 21.74
C GLU A 360 10.18 -16.41 21.49
N ALA A 361 9.28 -16.31 20.50
CA ALA A 361 8.59 -15.04 20.19
C ALA A 361 7.76 -14.53 21.36
N LEU A 362 7.10 -15.44 22.10
CA LEU A 362 6.32 -15.10 23.29
C LEU A 362 7.22 -14.57 24.42
N ALA A 363 8.35 -15.24 24.68
CA ALA A 363 9.29 -14.86 25.74
C ALA A 363 9.95 -13.50 25.49
N ASN A 364 10.15 -13.12 24.24
CA ASN A 364 10.77 -11.86 23.86
C ASN A 364 9.75 -10.76 23.51
N ASP A 365 8.45 -11.00 23.72
CA ASP A 365 7.37 -10.04 23.40
C ASP A 365 7.37 -9.57 21.94
N TYR A 366 7.56 -10.50 21.00
CA TYR A 366 7.68 -10.20 19.57
C TYR A 366 6.33 -10.15 18.81
N PHE A 367 5.22 -10.46 19.49
CA PHE A 367 3.90 -10.50 18.87
C PHE A 367 3.15 -9.15 18.92
N CYS A 368 2.39 -8.87 17.88
CA CYS A 368 1.46 -7.75 17.82
C CYS A 368 0.46 -7.80 18.99
N ARG A 369 0.13 -6.62 19.51
CA ARG A 369 -0.90 -6.43 20.55
C ARG A 369 -2.06 -5.61 20.02
N ARG A 370 -3.22 -5.86 20.57
CA ARG A 370 -4.39 -5.01 20.39
C ARG A 370 -4.20 -3.72 21.18
N ALA A 371 -4.93 -2.66 20.83
CA ALA A 371 -4.85 -1.37 21.52
C ALA A 371 -5.22 -1.47 23.01
N ASP A 372 -6.07 -2.45 23.39
CA ASP A 372 -6.45 -2.75 24.77
C ASP A 372 -5.45 -3.66 25.53
N GLY A 373 -4.30 -3.99 24.91
CA GLY A 373 -3.16 -4.68 25.51
C GLY A 373 -2.98 -6.17 25.22
N PRO A 374 -4.00 -7.02 25.07
CA PRO A 374 -3.86 -8.44 24.76
C PRO A 374 -3.14 -8.72 23.43
N LEU A 375 -2.49 -9.89 23.33
CA LEU A 375 -1.89 -10.34 22.09
C LEU A 375 -2.96 -10.44 20.97
N MET A 376 -2.61 -9.93 19.79
CA MET A 376 -3.43 -10.11 18.58
C MET A 376 -3.47 -11.58 18.20
N LYS A 377 -4.68 -12.10 17.97
CA LYS A 377 -4.92 -13.47 17.54
C LYS A 377 -5.74 -13.49 16.27
N GLY A 378 -5.43 -14.40 15.37
CA GLY A 378 -6.20 -14.65 14.17
C GLY A 378 -6.11 -16.11 13.77
N SER A 379 -7.13 -16.61 13.05
CA SER A 379 -7.12 -17.97 12.52
C SER A 379 -6.63 -17.96 11.09
N VAL A 380 -5.61 -18.77 10.83
CA VAL A 380 -5.06 -19.07 9.50
C VAL A 380 -4.92 -20.60 9.36
N TRP A 381 -4.15 -21.08 8.39
CA TRP A 381 -4.05 -22.52 8.10
C TRP A 381 -3.72 -23.43 9.30
N PRO A 382 -2.79 -23.09 10.24
CA PRO A 382 -2.55 -23.93 11.41
C PRO A 382 -3.61 -23.80 12.50
N GLY A 383 -4.64 -23.01 12.30
CA GLY A 383 -5.66 -22.66 13.31
C GLY A 383 -5.35 -21.31 13.98
N LEU A 384 -5.46 -21.22 15.30
CA LEU A 384 -5.22 -19.98 16.04
C LEU A 384 -3.74 -19.62 16.09
N CYS A 385 -3.41 -18.41 15.68
CA CYS A 385 -2.06 -17.87 15.57
C CYS A 385 -1.89 -16.53 16.28
N ASN A 386 -0.63 -16.21 16.64
CA ASN A 386 -0.19 -14.85 16.91
C ASN A 386 0.68 -14.37 15.73
N PHE A 387 0.79 -13.05 15.54
CA PHE A 387 1.49 -12.43 14.42
C PHE A 387 2.67 -11.61 14.94
N PRO A 388 3.89 -11.78 14.39
CA PRO A 388 5.04 -10.98 14.78
C PRO A 388 4.85 -9.51 14.43
N ASP A 389 5.36 -8.61 15.29
CA ASP A 389 5.32 -7.17 15.06
C ASP A 389 6.51 -6.71 14.21
N TYR A 390 6.40 -6.81 12.90
CA TYR A 390 7.45 -6.41 11.96
C TYR A 390 7.72 -4.90 11.89
N THR A 391 6.97 -4.06 12.62
CA THR A 391 7.30 -2.63 12.73
C THR A 391 8.59 -2.43 13.56
N ARG A 392 8.91 -3.40 14.42
CA ARG A 392 10.06 -3.40 15.32
C ARG A 392 11.31 -4.01 14.64
N PRO A 393 12.48 -3.32 14.65
CA PRO A 393 13.70 -3.82 14.03
C PRO A 393 14.17 -5.17 14.57
N GLU A 394 14.14 -5.36 15.89
CA GLU A 394 14.56 -6.60 16.54
C GLU A 394 13.70 -7.81 16.16
N VAL A 395 12.40 -7.60 15.87
CA VAL A 395 11.52 -8.67 15.39
C VAL A 395 11.88 -9.05 13.95
N ARG A 396 12.21 -8.07 13.11
CA ARG A 396 12.69 -8.34 11.74
C ARG A 396 14.01 -9.09 11.73
N GLU A 397 14.95 -8.76 12.62
CA GLU A 397 16.23 -9.47 12.74
C GLU A 397 16.03 -10.91 13.21
N TRP A 398 15.20 -11.10 14.21
CA TRP A 398 14.83 -12.43 14.69
C TRP A 398 14.19 -13.27 13.58
N TRP A 399 13.18 -12.72 12.90
CA TRP A 399 12.49 -13.39 11.81
C TRP A 399 13.44 -13.78 10.67
N ALA A 400 14.30 -12.87 10.24
CA ALA A 400 15.33 -13.14 9.25
C ALA A 400 16.30 -14.26 9.71
N GLY A 401 16.58 -14.32 11.02
CA GLY A 401 17.40 -15.36 11.60
C GLY A 401 16.83 -16.77 11.44
N LEU A 402 15.49 -16.92 11.48
CA LEU A 402 14.81 -18.21 11.30
C LEU A 402 15.00 -18.80 9.90
N PHE A 403 15.19 -17.94 8.88
CA PHE A 403 15.45 -18.41 7.51
C PHE A 403 16.81 -19.07 7.32
N LYS A 404 17.78 -18.87 8.23
CA LYS A 404 19.13 -19.44 8.08
C LYS A 404 19.10 -20.96 7.94
N GLY A 405 18.28 -21.65 8.75
CA GLY A 405 18.11 -23.09 8.65
C GLY A 405 17.60 -23.55 7.29
N LEU A 406 16.53 -22.94 6.81
CA LEU A 406 15.92 -23.28 5.52
C LEU A 406 16.86 -22.98 4.33
N ILE A 407 17.48 -21.79 4.31
CA ILE A 407 18.28 -21.33 3.17
C ILE A 407 19.67 -21.97 3.18
N GLN A 408 20.39 -21.91 4.30
CA GLN A 408 21.80 -22.30 4.38
C GLN A 408 21.98 -23.79 4.60
N GLU A 409 21.08 -24.42 5.38
CA GLU A 409 21.21 -25.84 5.72
C GLU A 409 20.37 -26.74 4.81
N ASP A 410 19.12 -26.37 4.52
CA ASP A 410 18.22 -27.17 3.69
C ASP A 410 18.36 -26.84 2.21
N GLY A 411 18.86 -25.64 1.86
CA GLY A 411 19.08 -25.20 0.48
C GLY A 411 17.82 -24.81 -0.29
N VAL A 412 16.72 -24.53 0.43
CA VAL A 412 15.48 -24.05 -0.17
C VAL A 412 15.44 -22.53 -0.21
N ILE A 413 14.56 -22.00 -1.04
CA ILE A 413 14.22 -20.57 -1.08
C ILE A 413 12.92 -20.38 -0.31
N GLY A 414 12.96 -19.58 0.76
CA GLY A 414 11.76 -19.21 1.51
C GLY A 414 10.93 -18.20 0.72
N ARG A 415 9.62 -18.36 0.74
CA ARG A 415 8.66 -17.40 0.20
C ARG A 415 7.69 -17.01 1.31
N ALA A 416 7.60 -15.70 1.60
CA ALA A 416 6.48 -15.18 2.38
C ALA A 416 5.23 -15.06 1.51
N HIS A 417 4.08 -15.47 2.00
CA HIS A 417 2.81 -14.97 1.51
C HIS A 417 2.56 -13.59 2.14
N VAL A 418 2.29 -12.63 1.30
CA VAL A 418 1.82 -11.31 1.72
C VAL A 418 0.30 -11.29 1.61
#